data_dd151b583f4062515c7e260cc20e874f
#
_entry.id   dd151b583f4062515c7e260cc20e874f
#
_cell.length_a   1.000
_cell.length_b   1.000
_cell.length_c   1.000
_cell.angle_alpha   90.00
_cell.angle_beta   90.00
_cell.angle_gamma   90.00
#
_symmetry.space_group_name_H-M   'P 1'
#
loop_
_entity.id
_entity.type
_entity.pdbx_description
1 polymer ?
#
loop_
_entity_poly.entity_id
_entity_poly.type
_entity_poly.pdbx_seq_one_letter_code
_entity_poly.pdbx_strand_id
1 'polypeptide(L)'
;MRITYGRPERMIRFQELLKKEQLEYFLPMRVDYQKTDDWNVRKSYVPAVNGLIFIHSTQEELTNLKMTRKGFEPMHYFMNHFAETEADRILVIPDRQMDNFMSVYTRNDSRISLLEYTDFIAKPGKRVRITQGDFENTIGTIKRIKKNQCIVVQLEGFTALAIAFVPPSWLEELSESDYQSLMEVKK
;
A
#
# COMPACT_ATOMS: atom_id res chain seq x y z
N MET A 1 1.57 -5.79 7.60
CA MET A 1 1.10 -7.02 8.30
C MET A 1 -0.22 -7.53 7.79
N ARG A 2 -0.48 -8.81 7.93
CA ARG A 2 -1.76 -9.44 7.58
C ARG A 2 -2.51 -9.84 8.85
N ILE A 3 -3.83 -9.64 8.85
CA ILE A 3 -4.70 -10.11 9.93
C ILE A 3 -5.51 -11.29 9.40
N THR A 4 -5.40 -12.42 10.07
CA THR A 4 -6.20 -13.61 9.74
C THR A 4 -7.68 -13.32 10.04
N TYR A 5 -8.56 -13.75 9.15
CA TYR A 5 -10.00 -13.47 9.20
C TYR A 5 -10.36 -12.00 8.93
N GLY A 6 -9.89 -11.47 7.83
CA GLY A 6 -10.04 -10.08 7.38
C GLY A 6 -11.46 -9.60 7.11
N ARG A 7 -12.41 -9.89 8.01
CA ARG A 7 -13.71 -9.21 7.97
C ARG A 7 -13.51 -7.72 8.29
N PRO A 8 -14.18 -6.83 7.56
CA PRO A 8 -14.02 -5.38 7.76
C PRO A 8 -14.16 -4.93 9.22
N GLU A 9 -15.12 -5.50 9.95
CA GLU A 9 -15.39 -5.15 11.34
C GLU A 9 -14.22 -5.51 12.28
N ARG A 10 -13.52 -6.60 11.99
CA ARG A 10 -12.32 -7.01 12.75
C ARG A 10 -11.15 -6.09 12.50
N MET A 11 -10.99 -5.64 11.25
CA MET A 11 -9.95 -4.67 10.92
C MET A 11 -10.16 -3.34 11.65
N ILE A 12 -11.42 -2.87 11.72
CA ILE A 12 -11.78 -1.65 12.44
C ILE A 12 -11.49 -1.80 13.95
N ARG A 13 -11.88 -2.93 14.56
CA ARG A 13 -11.56 -3.20 15.97
C ARG A 13 -10.05 -3.29 16.22
N PHE A 14 -9.31 -3.83 15.28
CA PHE A 14 -7.86 -3.91 15.40
C PHE A 14 -7.19 -2.53 15.36
N GLN A 15 -7.73 -1.58 14.58
CA GLN A 15 -7.28 -0.19 14.64
C GLN A 15 -7.39 0.42 16.04
N GLU A 16 -8.46 0.09 16.77
CA GLU A 16 -8.63 0.58 18.16
C GLU A 16 -7.55 0.03 19.09
N LEU A 17 -7.13 -1.22 18.89
CA LEU A 17 -6.02 -1.80 19.65
C LEU A 17 -4.70 -1.11 19.32
N LEU A 18 -4.41 -0.86 18.05
CA LEU A 18 -3.20 -0.15 17.63
C LEU A 18 -3.14 1.27 18.21
N LYS A 19 -4.28 1.97 18.23
CA LYS A 19 -4.39 3.30 18.87
C LYS A 19 -4.11 3.25 20.37
N LYS A 20 -4.60 2.24 21.07
CA LYS A 20 -4.35 2.07 22.52
C LYS A 20 -2.87 1.84 22.83
N GLU A 21 -2.19 1.06 21.98
CA GLU A 21 -0.74 0.83 22.12
C GLU A 21 0.09 1.96 21.48
N GLN A 22 -0.54 3.04 21.02
CA GLN A 22 0.11 4.21 20.40
C GLN A 22 0.99 3.88 19.20
N LEU A 23 0.63 2.81 18.47
CA LEU A 23 1.34 2.41 17.27
C LEU A 23 0.87 3.23 16.06
N GLU A 24 1.83 3.70 15.28
CA GLU A 24 1.56 4.31 13.99
C GLU A 24 1.16 3.23 12.98
N TYR A 25 0.07 3.44 12.27
CA TYR A 25 -0.42 2.48 11.28
C TYR A 25 -1.11 3.17 10.11
N PHE A 26 -1.13 2.47 8.99
CA PHE A 26 -1.89 2.85 7.81
C PHE A 26 -2.80 1.69 7.37
N LEU A 27 -4.08 1.95 7.28
CA LEU A 27 -5.09 1.04 6.75
C LEU A 27 -5.72 1.67 5.51
N PRO A 28 -5.41 1.20 4.31
CA PRO A 28 -6.06 1.67 3.09
C PRO A 28 -7.56 1.42 3.15
N MET A 29 -8.37 2.48 3.03
CA MET A 29 -9.83 2.40 3.07
C MET A 29 -10.43 2.78 1.73
N ARG A 30 -11.44 2.09 1.27
CA ARG A 30 -12.23 2.46 0.08
C ARG A 30 -13.67 2.72 0.44
N VAL A 31 -14.32 3.49 -0.40
CA VAL A 31 -15.78 3.67 -0.32
C VAL A 31 -16.44 2.44 -0.92
N ASP A 32 -17.39 1.90 -0.18
CA ASP A 32 -18.28 0.82 -0.62
C ASP A 32 -19.73 1.32 -0.63
N TYR A 33 -20.46 0.98 -1.68
CA TYR A 33 -21.86 1.37 -1.87
C TYR A 33 -22.73 0.13 -1.81
N GLN A 34 -23.50 -0.02 -0.76
CA GLN A 34 -24.42 -1.13 -0.58
C GLN A 34 -25.85 -0.67 -0.81
N LYS A 35 -26.58 -1.41 -1.65
CA LYS A 35 -28.03 -1.21 -1.78
C LYS A 35 -28.71 -1.79 -0.54
N THR A 36 -29.54 -0.99 0.09
CA THR A 36 -30.41 -1.44 1.17
C THR A 36 -31.75 -1.93 0.63
N ASP A 37 -32.51 -2.69 1.40
CA ASP A 37 -33.81 -3.23 1.00
C ASP A 37 -34.83 -2.13 0.65
N ASP A 38 -34.63 -0.92 1.13
CA ASP A 38 -35.47 0.27 0.83
C ASP A 38 -35.05 1.02 -0.44
N TRP A 39 -34.29 0.39 -1.35
CA TRP A 39 -33.74 1.01 -2.57
C TRP A 39 -32.77 2.19 -2.32
N ASN A 40 -32.40 2.45 -1.08
CA ASN A 40 -31.42 3.47 -0.71
C ASN A 40 -30.00 2.91 -0.92
N VAL A 41 -29.07 3.82 -1.19
CA VAL A 41 -27.64 3.48 -1.28
C VAL A 41 -26.95 3.92 0.00
N ARG A 42 -26.47 2.97 0.78
CA ARG A 42 -25.64 3.25 1.95
C ARG A 42 -24.18 3.30 1.56
N LYS A 43 -23.55 4.44 1.85
CA LYS A 43 -22.10 4.63 1.71
C LYS A 43 -21.41 4.16 3.00
N SER A 44 -20.45 3.28 2.89
CA SER A 44 -19.60 2.84 4.00
C SER A 44 -18.12 2.89 3.62
N TYR A 45 -17.25 3.01 4.62
CA TYR A 45 -15.82 2.91 4.43
C TYR A 45 -15.37 1.52 4.87
N VAL A 46 -14.72 0.80 3.97
CA VAL A 46 -14.23 -0.56 4.19
C VAL A 46 -12.75 -0.64 3.86
N PRO A 47 -11.99 -1.55 4.46
CA PRO A 47 -10.61 -1.80 4.06
C PRO A 47 -10.52 -2.08 2.56
N ALA A 48 -9.63 -1.37 1.88
CA ALA A 48 -9.44 -1.50 0.43
C ALA A 48 -8.86 -2.85 0.04
N VAL A 49 -8.01 -3.41 0.91
CA VAL A 49 -7.44 -4.75 0.79
C VAL A 49 -7.77 -5.54 2.06
N ASN A 50 -8.46 -6.67 1.89
CA ASN A 50 -8.88 -7.47 3.02
C ASN A 50 -7.68 -8.04 3.81
N GLY A 51 -7.68 -7.80 5.10
CA GLY A 51 -6.68 -8.33 6.02
C GLY A 51 -5.30 -7.66 5.94
N LEU A 52 -5.12 -6.59 5.16
CA LEU A 52 -3.87 -5.86 5.06
C LEU A 52 -3.91 -4.60 5.92
N ILE A 53 -2.91 -4.45 6.78
CA ILE A 53 -2.62 -3.24 7.53
C ILE A 53 -1.11 -3.05 7.57
N PHE A 54 -0.67 -1.81 7.42
CA PHE A 54 0.73 -1.42 7.55
C PHE A 54 0.92 -0.84 8.95
N ILE A 55 1.98 -1.24 9.65
CA ILE A 55 2.30 -0.78 10.99
C ILE A 55 3.76 -0.33 10.98
N HIS A 56 4.00 0.88 11.40
CA HIS A 56 5.35 1.44 11.57
C HIS A 56 5.84 1.10 12.97
N SER A 57 6.75 0.12 13.07
CA SER A 57 7.28 -0.39 14.32
C SER A 57 8.43 -1.35 14.06
N THR A 58 9.14 -1.75 15.08
CA THR A 58 10.16 -2.80 15.00
C THR A 58 9.54 -4.20 15.05
N GLN A 59 10.24 -5.17 14.47
CA GLN A 59 9.83 -6.57 14.55
C GLN A 59 9.76 -7.06 16.00
N GLU A 60 10.70 -6.64 16.82
CA GLU A 60 10.76 -7.02 18.24
C GLU A 60 9.54 -6.53 19.01
N GLU A 61 9.18 -5.26 18.85
CA GLU A 61 8.00 -4.66 19.48
C GLU A 61 6.72 -5.38 19.06
N LEU A 62 6.53 -5.61 17.74
CA LEU A 62 5.34 -6.29 17.24
C LEU A 62 5.28 -7.76 17.69
N THR A 63 6.41 -8.43 17.78
CA THR A 63 6.47 -9.82 18.28
C THR A 63 6.12 -9.86 19.76
N ASN A 64 6.64 -8.93 20.57
CA ASN A 64 6.32 -8.81 21.99
C ASN A 64 4.82 -8.53 22.19
N LEU A 65 4.24 -7.58 21.45
CA LEU A 65 2.81 -7.30 21.52
C LEU A 65 1.95 -8.52 21.18
N LYS A 66 2.34 -9.27 20.14
CA LYS A 66 1.64 -10.50 19.76
C LYS A 66 1.66 -11.57 20.85
N MET A 67 2.75 -11.66 21.61
CA MET A 67 2.89 -12.65 22.68
C MET A 67 2.25 -12.22 23.99
N THR A 68 2.20 -10.90 24.27
CA THR A 68 1.83 -10.40 25.60
C THR A 68 0.48 -9.69 25.65
N ARG A 69 -0.05 -9.23 24.51
CA ARG A 69 -1.27 -8.43 24.44
C ARG A 69 -2.42 -9.18 23.79
N LYS A 70 -3.51 -9.30 24.52
CA LYS A 70 -4.75 -9.90 24.01
C LYS A 70 -5.29 -9.10 22.82
N GLY A 71 -5.63 -9.79 21.74
CA GLY A 71 -6.19 -9.21 20.52
C GLY A 71 -5.15 -9.04 19.40
N PHE A 72 -3.86 -9.27 19.67
CA PHE A 72 -2.79 -9.24 18.67
C PHE A 72 -2.47 -10.64 18.10
N GLU A 73 -3.03 -11.70 18.65
CA GLU A 73 -2.81 -13.09 18.19
C GLU A 73 -3.13 -13.30 16.70
N PRO A 74 -4.19 -12.66 16.13
CA PRO A 74 -4.51 -12.81 14.70
C PRO A 74 -3.56 -12.13 13.74
N MET A 75 -2.56 -11.42 14.26
CA MET A 75 -1.58 -10.69 13.47
C MET A 75 -0.53 -11.62 12.89
N HIS A 76 -0.28 -11.53 11.57
CA HIS A 76 0.74 -12.29 10.88
C HIS A 76 1.59 -11.37 10.01
N TYR A 77 2.88 -11.65 9.95
CA TYR A 77 3.75 -10.98 8.99
C TYR A 77 3.43 -11.45 7.57
N PHE A 78 3.60 -10.56 6.61
CA PHE A 78 3.74 -10.98 5.23
C PHE A 78 5.12 -11.62 5.05
N MET A 79 5.13 -12.77 4.43
CA MET A 79 6.34 -13.55 4.24
C MET A 79 6.79 -13.51 2.79
N ASN A 80 8.08 -13.30 2.58
CA ASN A 80 8.71 -13.50 1.30
C ASN A 80 9.13 -14.97 1.18
N HIS A 81 8.39 -15.72 0.38
CA HIS A 81 8.66 -17.15 0.17
C HIS A 81 9.91 -17.41 -0.69
N PHE A 82 10.48 -16.37 -1.33
CA PHE A 82 11.68 -16.46 -2.15
C PHE A 82 12.90 -15.86 -1.46
N ALA A 83 12.82 -15.54 -0.19
CA ALA A 83 13.92 -14.99 0.58
C ALA A 83 15.04 -16.04 0.74
N GLU A 84 16.26 -15.63 0.47
CA GLU A 84 17.46 -16.47 0.62
C GLU A 84 17.87 -16.62 2.09
N THR A 85 17.54 -15.64 2.94
CA THR A 85 17.88 -15.64 4.36
C THR A 85 16.63 -15.56 5.23
N GLU A 86 16.74 -16.06 6.48
CA GLU A 86 15.65 -15.95 7.47
C GLU A 86 15.31 -14.49 7.80
N ALA A 87 16.31 -13.60 7.78
CA ALA A 87 16.11 -12.18 8.05
C ALA A 87 15.25 -11.48 6.99
N ASP A 88 15.34 -11.93 5.73
CA ASP A 88 14.61 -11.36 4.60
C ASP A 88 13.23 -12.01 4.38
N ARG A 89 12.87 -13.02 5.20
CA ARG A 89 11.58 -13.69 5.10
C ARG A 89 10.40 -12.81 5.44
N ILE A 90 10.56 -11.84 6.34
CA ILE A 90 9.51 -10.89 6.66
C ILE A 90 9.60 -9.74 5.68
N LEU A 91 8.52 -9.53 4.92
CA LEU A 91 8.44 -8.39 4.01
C LEU A 91 8.34 -7.08 4.82
N VAL A 92 9.35 -6.24 4.66
CA VAL A 92 9.42 -4.89 5.23
C VAL A 92 9.34 -3.89 4.08
N ILE A 93 8.52 -2.87 4.26
CA ILE A 93 8.42 -1.77 3.32
C ILE A 93 9.30 -0.64 3.82
N PRO A 94 10.28 -0.15 3.03
CA PRO A 94 11.06 1.03 3.37
C PRO A 94 10.16 2.25 3.58
N ASP A 95 10.52 3.12 4.53
CA ASP A 95 9.72 4.30 4.89
C ASP A 95 9.45 5.20 3.69
N ARG A 96 10.45 5.45 2.86
CA ARG A 96 10.30 6.27 1.65
C ARG A 96 9.30 5.70 0.64
N GLN A 97 9.24 4.37 0.50
CA GLN A 97 8.22 3.74 -0.34
C GLN A 97 6.83 3.95 0.24
N MET A 98 6.70 3.80 1.55
CA MET A 98 5.44 4.00 2.25
C MET A 98 4.97 5.44 2.17
N ASP A 99 5.86 6.40 2.40
CA ASP A 99 5.59 7.84 2.29
C ASP A 99 5.14 8.22 0.86
N ASN A 100 5.86 7.74 -0.15
CA ASN A 100 5.52 7.95 -1.55
C ASN A 100 4.13 7.39 -1.88
N PHE A 101 3.80 6.19 -1.39
CA PHE A 101 2.50 5.58 -1.58
C PHE A 101 1.39 6.35 -0.83
N MET A 102 1.59 6.68 0.43
CA MET A 102 0.62 7.42 1.24
C MET A 102 0.36 8.82 0.69
N SER A 103 1.40 9.51 0.22
CA SER A 103 1.27 10.86 -0.37
C SER A 103 0.33 10.88 -1.57
N VAL A 104 0.29 9.80 -2.36
CA VAL A 104 -0.65 9.64 -3.46
C VAL A 104 -2.02 9.21 -2.96
N TYR A 105 -2.07 8.17 -2.13
CA TYR A 105 -3.32 7.57 -1.68
C TYR A 105 -4.24 8.57 -0.95
N THR A 106 -3.67 9.38 -0.06
CA THR A 106 -4.42 10.34 0.78
C THR A 106 -5.03 11.51 0.00
N ARG A 107 -4.62 11.74 -1.25
CA ARG A 107 -5.19 12.80 -2.10
C ARG A 107 -6.64 12.54 -2.48
N ASN A 108 -7.09 11.29 -2.44
CA ASN A 108 -8.46 10.90 -2.79
C ASN A 108 -8.92 11.45 -4.15
N ASP A 109 -8.03 11.45 -5.12
CA ASP A 109 -8.24 11.98 -6.47
C ASP A 109 -8.84 10.90 -7.38
N SER A 110 -9.77 11.27 -8.23
CA SER A 110 -10.43 10.35 -9.17
C SER A 110 -9.49 9.72 -10.21
N ARG A 111 -8.32 10.32 -10.43
CA ARG A 111 -7.26 9.77 -11.29
C ARG A 111 -6.52 8.61 -10.65
N ILE A 112 -6.71 8.38 -9.34
CA ILE A 112 -6.04 7.32 -8.60
C ILE A 112 -6.92 6.08 -8.56
N SER A 113 -6.34 4.94 -8.89
CA SER A 113 -6.97 3.63 -8.75
C SER A 113 -6.08 2.69 -7.97
N LEU A 114 -6.65 2.02 -6.97
CA LEU A 114 -5.96 0.91 -6.30
C LEU A 114 -5.95 -0.29 -7.26
N LEU A 115 -4.79 -0.91 -7.43
CA LEU A 115 -4.58 -2.06 -8.29
C LEU A 115 -4.55 -3.34 -7.48
N GLU A 116 -5.13 -4.42 -8.02
CA GLU A 116 -4.89 -5.76 -7.53
C GLU A 116 -3.49 -6.24 -7.95
N TYR A 117 -2.91 -7.14 -7.17
CA TYR A 117 -1.54 -7.62 -7.41
C TYR A 117 -1.33 -8.16 -8.83
N THR A 118 -2.33 -8.81 -9.40
CA THR A 118 -2.31 -9.35 -10.76
C THR A 118 -2.26 -8.29 -11.87
N ASP A 119 -2.73 -7.08 -11.60
CA ASP A 119 -2.84 -6.02 -12.60
C ASP A 119 -1.49 -5.37 -12.94
N PHE A 120 -0.49 -5.48 -12.07
CA PHE A 120 0.76 -4.72 -12.21
C PHE A 120 2.04 -5.56 -12.24
N ILE A 121 2.00 -6.86 -11.98
CA ILE A 121 3.18 -7.74 -12.00
C ILE A 121 3.80 -7.83 -13.40
N ALA A 122 2.99 -7.75 -14.44
CA ALA A 122 3.44 -8.00 -15.79
C ALA A 122 4.18 -6.81 -16.40
N LYS A 123 5.45 -6.99 -16.73
CA LYS A 123 6.38 -6.19 -17.51
C LYS A 123 7.06 -5.04 -16.77
N PRO A 124 8.40 -4.97 -16.91
CA PRO A 124 9.18 -3.83 -16.48
C PRO A 124 8.69 -2.58 -17.24
N GLY A 125 8.63 -1.45 -16.55
CA GLY A 125 8.32 -0.16 -17.13
C GLY A 125 9.42 0.83 -16.80
N LYS A 126 9.44 1.98 -17.45
CA LYS A 126 10.39 3.04 -17.16
C LYS A 126 10.10 3.64 -15.79
N ARG A 127 11.15 3.79 -14.98
CA ARG A 127 11.08 4.50 -13.69
C ARG A 127 11.02 5.99 -13.95
N VAL A 128 10.11 6.68 -13.28
CA VAL A 128 9.92 8.12 -13.48
C VAL A 128 9.61 8.83 -12.19
N ARG A 129 9.95 10.12 -12.14
CA ARG A 129 9.48 11.08 -11.15
C ARG A 129 8.53 12.07 -11.84
N ILE A 130 7.43 12.40 -11.19
CA ILE A 130 6.52 13.46 -11.65
C ILE A 130 7.10 14.78 -11.16
N THR A 131 7.32 15.72 -12.09
CA THR A 131 8.01 16.98 -11.82
C THR A 131 7.08 18.19 -11.63
N GLN A 132 5.78 18.03 -11.90
CA GLN A 132 4.80 19.12 -11.85
C GLN A 132 3.41 18.63 -11.47
N GLY A 133 2.58 19.56 -11.00
CA GLY A 133 1.16 19.35 -10.72
C GLY A 133 0.87 18.69 -9.38
N ASP A 134 -0.36 18.18 -9.23
CA ASP A 134 -0.83 17.66 -7.95
C ASP A 134 -0.03 16.47 -7.42
N PHE A 135 0.64 15.74 -8.30
CA PHE A 135 1.45 14.56 -7.95
C PHE A 135 2.95 14.82 -8.03
N GLU A 136 3.35 16.08 -7.98
CA GLU A 136 4.77 16.44 -8.00
C GLU A 136 5.57 15.67 -6.95
N ASN A 137 6.81 15.30 -7.31
CA ASN A 137 7.74 14.46 -6.55
C ASN A 137 7.31 12.99 -6.33
N THR A 138 6.16 12.56 -6.88
CA THR A 138 5.79 11.15 -6.85
C THR A 138 6.71 10.34 -7.75
N ILE A 139 7.21 9.23 -7.22
CA ILE A 139 8.06 8.26 -7.94
C ILE A 139 7.23 7.02 -8.28
N GLY A 140 7.32 6.59 -9.52
CA GLY A 140 6.58 5.42 -9.97
C GLY A 140 7.13 4.81 -11.25
N THR A 141 6.39 3.90 -11.81
CA THR A 141 6.75 3.21 -13.05
C THR A 141 5.67 3.42 -14.10
N ILE A 142 6.06 3.78 -15.30
CA ILE A 142 5.13 3.88 -16.43
C ILE A 142 4.66 2.47 -16.79
N LYS A 143 3.36 2.23 -16.66
CA LYS A 143 2.73 0.96 -17.07
C LYS A 143 1.43 1.20 -17.83
N ARG A 144 1.02 0.26 -18.66
CA ARG A 144 -0.27 0.30 -19.34
C ARG A 144 -1.30 -0.51 -18.55
N ILE A 145 -2.29 0.18 -17.99
CA ILE A 145 -3.40 -0.40 -17.22
C ILE A 145 -4.69 -0.19 -18.00
N LYS A 146 -5.39 -1.27 -18.34
CA LYS A 146 -6.66 -1.21 -19.10
C LYS A 146 -6.59 -0.27 -20.32
N LYS A 147 -5.53 -0.40 -21.15
CA LYS A 147 -5.23 0.41 -22.35
C LYS A 147 -4.75 1.85 -22.09
N ASN A 148 -4.81 2.36 -20.88
CA ASN A 148 -4.31 3.69 -20.52
C ASN A 148 -2.87 3.62 -20.00
N GLN A 149 -2.07 4.63 -20.35
CA GLN A 149 -0.76 4.83 -19.74
C GLN A 149 -0.98 5.43 -18.35
N CYS A 150 -0.40 4.80 -17.33
CA CYS A 150 -0.50 5.23 -15.95
C CYS A 150 0.89 5.24 -15.31
N ILE A 151 1.04 6.08 -14.28
CA ILE A 151 2.17 5.98 -13.37
C ILE A 151 1.75 5.06 -12.22
N VAL A 152 2.47 3.96 -12.07
CA VAL A 152 2.18 2.96 -11.04
C VAL A 152 3.14 3.16 -9.88
N VAL A 153 2.58 3.49 -8.73
CA VAL A 153 3.26 3.61 -7.44
C VAL A 153 3.01 2.33 -6.67
N GLN A 154 4.03 1.49 -6.54
CA GLN A 154 3.86 0.17 -5.95
C GLN A 154 4.52 0.05 -4.58
N LEU A 155 3.91 -0.72 -3.70
CA LEU A 155 4.53 -1.33 -2.54
C LEU A 155 4.82 -2.78 -2.91
N GLU A 156 6.09 -3.10 -3.10
CA GLU A 156 6.50 -4.40 -3.63
C GLU A 156 5.98 -5.56 -2.77
N GLY A 157 5.37 -6.53 -3.44
CA GLY A 157 4.77 -7.69 -2.78
C GLY A 157 3.37 -7.49 -2.17
N PHE A 158 2.82 -6.26 -2.18
CA PHE A 158 1.55 -5.96 -1.50
C PHE A 158 0.46 -5.41 -2.41
N THR A 159 0.65 -4.18 -2.90
CA THR A 159 -0.38 -3.46 -3.67
C THR A 159 0.26 -2.34 -4.48
N ALA A 160 -0.52 -1.71 -5.34
CA ALA A 160 -0.07 -0.53 -6.08
C ALA A 160 -1.21 0.46 -6.31
N LEU A 161 -0.83 1.70 -6.60
CA LEU A 161 -1.73 2.74 -7.10
C LEU A 161 -1.40 3.04 -8.55
N ALA A 162 -2.41 3.22 -9.38
CA ALA A 162 -2.24 3.77 -10.71
C ALA A 162 -2.74 5.21 -10.73
N ILE A 163 -1.91 6.13 -11.22
CA ILE A 163 -2.24 7.51 -11.49
C ILE A 163 -2.42 7.65 -13.00
N ALA A 164 -3.63 7.97 -13.44
CA ALA A 164 -3.94 8.20 -14.84
C ALA A 164 -3.75 9.67 -15.24
N PHE A 165 -3.65 9.92 -16.54
CA PHE A 165 -3.67 11.26 -17.13
C PHE A 165 -2.55 12.20 -16.66
N VAL A 166 -1.34 11.67 -16.40
CA VAL A 166 -0.15 12.49 -16.17
C VAL A 166 0.48 12.84 -17.51
N PRO A 167 0.66 14.14 -17.82
CA PRO A 167 1.29 14.55 -19.08
C PRO A 167 2.72 14.01 -19.21
N PRO A 168 3.12 13.48 -20.38
CA PRO A 168 4.49 13.00 -20.58
C PRO A 168 5.59 14.05 -20.32
N SER A 169 5.29 15.33 -20.59
CA SER A 169 6.20 16.44 -20.32
C SER A 169 6.49 16.70 -18.83
N TRP A 170 5.71 16.11 -17.95
CA TRP A 170 5.89 16.21 -16.50
C TRP A 170 6.68 15.02 -15.93
N LEU A 171 7.14 14.12 -16.79
CA LEU A 171 7.84 12.89 -16.38
C LEU A 171 9.34 13.03 -16.62
N GLU A 172 10.11 12.89 -15.55
CA GLU A 172 11.56 12.77 -15.56
C GLU A 172 11.91 11.28 -15.43
N GLU A 173 12.67 10.74 -16.39
CA GLU A 173 13.11 9.34 -16.35
C GLU A 173 14.23 9.19 -15.32
N LEU A 174 14.10 8.21 -14.43
CA LEU A 174 15.10 7.88 -13.42
C LEU A 174 15.92 6.68 -13.87
N SER A 175 17.23 6.72 -13.62
CA SER A 175 18.06 5.52 -13.72
C SER A 175 17.66 4.51 -12.64
N GLU A 176 17.99 3.24 -12.85
CA GLU A 176 17.71 2.20 -11.84
C GLU A 176 18.45 2.48 -10.52
N SER A 177 19.68 3.02 -10.58
CA SER A 177 20.44 3.41 -9.38
C SER A 177 19.78 4.55 -8.61
N ASP A 178 19.27 5.57 -9.33
CA ASP A 178 18.59 6.70 -8.69
C ASP A 178 17.28 6.23 -8.05
N TYR A 179 16.52 5.39 -8.75
CA TYR A 179 15.30 4.80 -8.21
C TYR A 179 15.57 4.01 -6.93
N GLN A 180 16.57 3.11 -6.96
CA GLN A 180 16.92 2.31 -5.78
C GLN A 180 17.35 3.18 -4.60
N SER A 181 18.15 4.22 -4.86
CA SER A 181 18.59 5.17 -3.83
C SER A 181 17.41 5.96 -3.25
N LEU A 182 16.53 6.47 -4.11
CA LEU A 182 15.39 7.29 -3.68
C LEU A 182 14.33 6.48 -2.94
N MET A 183 14.15 5.21 -3.28
CA MET A 183 13.11 4.34 -2.73
C MET A 183 13.63 3.36 -1.68
N GLU A 184 14.92 3.43 -1.33
CA GLU A 184 15.58 2.56 -0.34
C GLU A 184 15.39 1.06 -0.63
N VAL A 185 15.30 0.70 -1.93
CA VAL A 185 15.17 -0.70 -2.33
C VAL A 185 16.49 -1.42 -2.04
N LYS A 186 16.46 -2.40 -1.15
CA LYS A 186 17.61 -3.30 -0.95
C LYS A 186 17.82 -4.14 -2.19
N LYS A 187 19.10 -4.30 -2.58
CA LYS A 187 19.49 -5.24 -3.66
C LYS A 187 19.30 -6.66 -3.23
#